data_54557af7d61c351372d3373e0e05a7ab
#
_entry.id   54557af7d61c351372d3373e0e05a7ab
#
_cell.length_a   1.000
_cell.length_b   1.000
_cell.length_c   1.000
_cell.angle_alpha   90.00
_cell.angle_beta   90.00
_cell.angle_gamma   90.00
#
_symmetry.space_group_name_H-M   'P 1'
#
loop_
_entity.id
_entity.type
_entity.pdbx_description
1 polymer ?
#
loop_
_entity_poly.entity_id
_entity_poly.type
_entity_poly.pdbx_seq_one_letter_code
_entity_poly.pdbx_strand_id
1 'polypeptide(L)'
;MITALAEGRLLAEKTGSTPPTVVAMHGWGRTGSDFTDVVEGLDALAIHLPGFGITPEPADAWGTDRYADDVADALSGMPPVILLGHSFGGRVAVRLAAKHPHLVRGIVLTGVPLLRLRPAPKPSFAYRTVRALAKVGLVSKAALEAQKQRRGSADYRAASGVMRDILVKVIAEDYRDDLATITVPVRMVWGEHDTAAPADAGLAASKLIPSAKFRSVPSAGHLLEGDLRTAVREELLALIEEVDA
;
A
#
# COMPACT_ATOMS: atom_id res chain seq x y z
N MET A 1 -12.10 11.96 -13.78
CA MET A 1 -12.55 11.12 -14.95
C MET A 1 -11.96 9.73 -14.78
N ILE A 2 -12.74 8.65 -15.05
CA ILE A 2 -12.20 7.29 -15.06
C ILE A 2 -11.46 7.03 -16.39
N THR A 3 -10.29 6.42 -16.30
CA THR A 3 -9.49 5.99 -17.46
C THR A 3 -9.07 4.53 -17.31
N ALA A 4 -8.97 3.83 -18.43
CA ALA A 4 -8.49 2.45 -18.49
C ALA A 4 -6.99 2.44 -18.83
N LEU A 5 -6.23 1.61 -18.13
CA LEU A 5 -4.80 1.39 -18.28
C LEU A 5 -4.53 -0.08 -18.58
N ALA A 6 -3.34 -0.41 -19.13
CA ALA A 6 -2.94 -1.79 -19.39
C ALA A 6 -4.04 -2.60 -20.11
N GLU A 7 -4.55 -2.07 -21.25
CA GLU A 7 -5.62 -2.70 -22.04
C GLU A 7 -6.92 -2.96 -21.27
N GLY A 8 -7.21 -2.11 -20.27
CA GLY A 8 -8.43 -2.21 -19.46
C GLY A 8 -8.32 -3.12 -18.22
N ARG A 9 -7.15 -3.69 -17.94
CA ARG A 9 -6.92 -4.50 -16.73
C ARG A 9 -6.90 -3.67 -15.45
N LEU A 10 -6.43 -2.41 -15.53
CA LEU A 10 -6.42 -1.44 -14.45
C LEU A 10 -7.30 -0.25 -14.77
N LEU A 11 -7.99 0.25 -13.78
CA LEU A 11 -8.80 1.46 -13.88
C LEU A 11 -8.26 2.51 -12.90
N ALA A 12 -8.30 3.77 -13.31
CA ALA A 12 -7.81 4.88 -12.50
C ALA A 12 -8.71 6.10 -12.59
N GLU A 13 -8.75 6.88 -11.53
CA GLU A 13 -9.26 8.24 -11.57
C GLU A 13 -8.16 9.15 -12.10
N LYS A 14 -8.43 9.79 -13.23
CA LYS A 14 -7.51 10.72 -13.88
C LYS A 14 -7.87 12.15 -13.51
N THR A 15 -6.86 12.92 -13.09
CA THR A 15 -6.90 14.37 -12.90
C THR A 15 -5.88 15.02 -13.84
N GLY A 16 -6.21 16.20 -14.40
CA GLY A 16 -5.31 16.94 -15.27
C GLY A 16 -5.06 16.26 -16.64
N SER A 17 -3.88 16.50 -17.18
CA SER A 17 -3.45 16.06 -18.50
C SER A 17 -2.75 14.68 -18.49
N THR A 18 -2.25 14.22 -19.61
CA THR A 18 -1.33 13.08 -19.80
C THR A 18 -0.08 13.54 -20.55
N PRO A 19 1.10 12.98 -20.23
CA PRO A 19 1.36 11.93 -19.25
C PRO A 19 1.19 12.40 -17.81
N PRO A 20 0.88 11.49 -16.85
CA PRO A 20 0.75 11.86 -15.44
C PRO A 20 2.12 12.15 -14.82
N THR A 21 2.14 13.08 -13.88
CA THR A 21 3.30 13.37 -13.02
C THR A 21 3.30 12.51 -11.77
N VAL A 22 2.08 12.18 -11.28
CA VAL A 22 1.84 11.45 -10.02
C VAL A 22 0.98 10.23 -10.28
N VAL A 23 1.36 9.12 -9.65
CA VAL A 23 0.55 7.89 -9.60
C VAL A 23 0.28 7.53 -8.16
N ALA A 24 -1.00 7.55 -7.76
CA ALA A 24 -1.45 7.31 -6.40
C ALA A 24 -2.06 5.91 -6.26
N MET A 25 -1.73 5.21 -5.16
CA MET A 25 -2.15 3.85 -4.84
C MET A 25 -2.70 3.77 -3.41
N HIS A 26 -3.96 3.36 -3.28
CA HIS A 26 -4.75 3.39 -2.06
C HIS A 26 -4.48 2.24 -1.09
N GLY A 27 -4.98 2.36 0.14
CA GLY A 27 -4.95 1.34 1.17
C GLY A 27 -5.87 0.15 0.89
N TRP A 28 -5.73 -0.92 1.67
CA TRP A 28 -6.60 -2.10 1.59
C TRP A 28 -8.07 -1.74 1.82
N GLY A 29 -8.97 -2.26 0.99
CA GLY A 29 -10.40 -1.98 1.07
C GLY A 29 -10.81 -0.54 0.69
N ARG A 30 -9.89 0.22 0.11
CA ARG A 30 -10.07 1.61 -0.32
C ARG A 30 -10.10 1.72 -1.84
N THR A 31 -10.13 2.94 -2.36
CA THR A 31 -10.16 3.22 -3.80
C THR A 31 -9.30 4.44 -4.15
N GLY A 32 -9.10 4.70 -5.44
CA GLY A 32 -8.40 5.88 -5.95
C GLY A 32 -8.99 7.20 -5.45
N SER A 33 -10.30 7.24 -5.16
CA SER A 33 -11.00 8.44 -4.68
C SER A 33 -10.44 9.03 -3.39
N ASP A 34 -9.71 8.24 -2.58
CA ASP A 34 -9.06 8.73 -1.36
C ASP A 34 -8.05 9.86 -1.64
N PHE A 35 -7.56 9.94 -2.86
CA PHE A 35 -6.55 10.91 -3.25
C PHE A 35 -7.09 12.15 -3.95
N THR A 36 -8.41 12.25 -4.18
CA THR A 36 -9.03 13.33 -4.95
C THR A 36 -8.51 14.71 -4.50
N ASP A 37 -8.58 15.01 -3.20
CA ASP A 37 -8.14 16.30 -2.65
C ASP A 37 -6.60 16.44 -2.61
N VAL A 38 -5.87 15.32 -2.51
CA VAL A 38 -4.40 15.33 -2.47
C VAL A 38 -3.79 15.67 -3.82
N VAL A 39 -4.40 15.17 -4.91
CA VAL A 39 -3.88 15.36 -6.27
C VAL A 39 -4.64 16.43 -7.05
N GLU A 40 -5.51 17.19 -6.39
CA GLU A 40 -6.26 18.29 -7.03
C GLU A 40 -5.33 19.29 -7.70
N GLY A 41 -5.59 19.58 -8.99
CA GLY A 41 -4.79 20.49 -9.80
C GLY A 41 -3.49 19.90 -10.34
N LEU A 42 -3.20 18.62 -10.09
CA LEU A 42 -2.03 17.92 -10.62
C LEU A 42 -2.41 17.01 -11.80
N ASP A 43 -1.43 16.70 -12.65
CA ASP A 43 -1.54 15.65 -13.67
C ASP A 43 -1.33 14.30 -12.97
N ALA A 44 -2.41 13.60 -12.61
CA ALA A 44 -2.33 12.42 -11.76
C ALA A 44 -3.25 11.27 -12.20
N LEU A 45 -2.83 10.05 -11.84
CA LEU A 45 -3.63 8.84 -11.90
C LEU A 45 -3.75 8.26 -10.49
N ALA A 46 -4.97 8.18 -9.97
CA ALA A 46 -5.26 7.47 -8.73
C ALA A 46 -5.83 6.08 -9.08
N ILE A 47 -4.98 5.06 -8.98
CA ILE A 47 -5.28 3.70 -9.45
C ILE A 47 -6.23 3.02 -8.48
N HIS A 48 -7.27 2.36 -9.02
CA HIS A 48 -8.01 1.32 -8.32
C HIS A 48 -7.23 0.01 -8.46
N LEU A 49 -6.50 -0.38 -7.43
CA LEU A 49 -5.70 -1.61 -7.46
C LEU A 49 -6.58 -2.84 -7.68
N PRO A 50 -6.10 -3.90 -8.35
CA PRO A 50 -6.86 -5.11 -8.63
C PRO A 50 -7.54 -5.70 -7.39
N GLY A 51 -8.84 -5.97 -7.50
CA GLY A 51 -9.70 -6.42 -6.41
C GLY A 51 -10.33 -5.29 -5.59
N PHE A 52 -10.15 -4.02 -5.98
CA PHE A 52 -10.71 -2.87 -5.28
C PHE A 52 -11.40 -1.89 -6.23
N GLY A 53 -12.42 -1.21 -5.69
CA GLY A 53 -13.18 -0.22 -6.43
C GLY A 53 -13.83 -0.83 -7.67
N ILE A 54 -13.42 -0.36 -8.84
CA ILE A 54 -13.96 -0.78 -10.14
C ILE A 54 -13.01 -1.69 -10.93
N THR A 55 -11.82 -1.99 -10.39
CA THR A 55 -10.89 -2.94 -11.00
C THR A 55 -11.18 -4.36 -10.53
N PRO A 56 -11.35 -5.35 -11.44
CA PRO A 56 -11.66 -6.72 -11.09
C PRO A 56 -10.66 -7.38 -10.14
N GLU A 57 -11.11 -8.39 -9.41
CA GLU A 57 -10.23 -9.22 -8.58
C GLU A 57 -9.24 -10.02 -9.44
N PRO A 58 -8.00 -10.23 -8.97
CA PRO A 58 -7.07 -11.16 -9.60
C PRO A 58 -7.61 -12.59 -9.62
N ALA A 59 -7.22 -13.38 -10.63
CA ALA A 59 -7.63 -14.78 -10.74
C ALA A 59 -6.99 -15.69 -9.67
N ASP A 60 -5.83 -15.29 -9.14
CA ASP A 60 -5.05 -16.03 -8.14
C ASP A 60 -4.51 -15.09 -7.05
N ALA A 61 -3.91 -15.66 -6.00
CA ALA A 61 -3.41 -14.88 -4.87
C ALA A 61 -2.07 -14.20 -5.20
N TRP A 62 -2.13 -12.91 -5.52
CA TRP A 62 -0.96 -12.07 -5.79
C TRP A 62 -0.23 -11.67 -4.50
N GLY A 63 1.08 -11.45 -4.61
CA GLY A 63 1.85 -10.65 -3.66
C GLY A 63 2.01 -9.23 -4.17
N THR A 64 2.60 -8.34 -3.38
CA THR A 64 2.84 -6.94 -3.81
C THR A 64 3.79 -6.83 -4.99
N ASP A 65 4.64 -7.82 -5.21
CA ASP A 65 5.49 -7.95 -6.39
C ASP A 65 4.68 -8.00 -7.69
N ARG A 66 3.58 -8.79 -7.70
CA ARG A 66 2.72 -8.91 -8.87
C ARG A 66 1.88 -7.66 -9.09
N TYR A 67 1.38 -7.04 -7.99
CA TYR A 67 0.71 -5.73 -8.09
C TYR A 67 1.65 -4.66 -8.67
N ALA A 68 2.92 -4.67 -8.25
CA ALA A 68 3.92 -3.74 -8.76
C ALA A 68 4.20 -3.96 -10.24
N ASP A 69 4.29 -5.21 -10.70
CA ASP A 69 4.48 -5.53 -12.13
C ASP A 69 3.28 -5.07 -12.97
N ASP A 70 2.05 -5.28 -12.48
CA ASP A 70 0.84 -4.87 -13.19
C ASP A 70 0.72 -3.33 -13.31
N VAL A 71 1.14 -2.60 -12.27
CA VAL A 71 1.25 -1.14 -12.33
C VAL A 71 2.38 -0.70 -13.25
N ALA A 72 3.53 -1.39 -13.24
CA ALA A 72 4.65 -1.10 -14.14
C ALA A 72 4.25 -1.26 -15.61
N ASP A 73 3.52 -2.32 -15.93
CA ASP A 73 2.95 -2.54 -17.26
C ASP A 73 2.04 -1.36 -17.68
N ALA A 74 1.21 -0.88 -16.76
CA ALA A 74 0.32 0.26 -17.01
C ALA A 74 1.04 1.59 -17.24
N LEU A 75 2.25 1.73 -16.69
CA LEU A 75 3.11 2.91 -16.86
C LEU A 75 4.11 2.77 -18.01
N SER A 76 4.11 1.63 -18.70
CA SER A 76 5.04 1.38 -19.81
C SER A 76 4.91 2.45 -20.90
N GLY A 77 6.06 2.99 -21.32
CA GLY A 77 6.10 4.06 -22.32
C GLY A 77 5.76 5.46 -21.80
N MET A 78 5.42 5.61 -20.51
CA MET A 78 5.25 6.92 -19.87
C MET A 78 6.59 7.42 -19.30
N PRO A 79 6.76 8.77 -19.16
CA PRO A 79 7.87 9.32 -18.38
C PRO A 79 7.86 8.82 -16.93
N PRO A 80 9.01 8.82 -16.23
CA PRO A 80 9.07 8.48 -14.81
C PRO A 80 8.13 9.35 -13.97
N VAL A 81 7.43 8.73 -13.01
CA VAL A 81 6.39 9.37 -12.18
C VAL A 81 6.82 9.48 -10.72
N ILE A 82 6.15 10.32 -9.96
CA ILE A 82 6.17 10.28 -8.49
C ILE A 82 5.10 9.30 -8.04
N LEU A 83 5.48 8.33 -7.21
CA LEU A 83 4.55 7.39 -6.58
C LEU A 83 4.02 7.97 -5.27
N LEU A 84 2.71 7.95 -5.08
CA LEU A 84 2.05 8.28 -3.82
C LEU A 84 1.36 7.03 -3.29
N GLY A 85 1.85 6.47 -2.18
CA GLY A 85 1.34 5.21 -1.64
C GLY A 85 0.79 5.34 -0.22
N HIS A 86 -0.47 4.94 -0.02
CA HIS A 86 -1.05 4.81 1.31
C HIS A 86 -1.18 3.34 1.70
N SER A 87 -0.70 2.96 2.89
CA SER A 87 -0.89 1.64 3.50
C SER A 87 -0.53 0.49 2.52
N PHE A 88 -1.50 -0.29 2.04
CA PHE A 88 -1.27 -1.35 1.06
C PHE A 88 -0.65 -0.83 -0.24
N GLY A 89 -1.17 0.27 -0.80
CA GLY A 89 -0.62 0.90 -2.00
C GLY A 89 0.81 1.39 -1.82
N GLY A 90 1.20 1.77 -0.61
CA GLY A 90 2.59 2.12 -0.30
C GLY A 90 3.54 0.92 -0.35
N ARG A 91 3.07 -0.27 0.02
CA ARG A 91 3.85 -1.52 -0.16
C ARG A 91 4.07 -1.83 -1.64
N VAL A 92 3.02 -1.61 -2.46
CA VAL A 92 3.13 -1.75 -3.92
C VAL A 92 4.12 -0.72 -4.49
N ALA A 93 4.05 0.55 -4.03
CA ALA A 93 4.97 1.60 -4.44
C ALA A 93 6.44 1.27 -4.14
N VAL A 94 6.73 0.76 -2.93
CA VAL A 94 8.09 0.33 -2.54
C VAL A 94 8.58 -0.80 -3.46
N ARG A 95 7.76 -1.80 -3.71
CA ARG A 95 8.09 -2.93 -4.57
C ARG A 95 8.30 -2.49 -6.02
N LEU A 96 7.45 -1.58 -6.51
CA LEU A 96 7.58 -1.01 -7.86
C LEU A 96 8.88 -0.23 -8.02
N ALA A 97 9.22 0.62 -7.05
CA ALA A 97 10.45 1.41 -7.11
C ALA A 97 11.70 0.53 -7.04
N ALA A 98 11.68 -0.56 -6.26
CA ALA A 98 12.80 -1.50 -6.17
C ALA A 98 12.98 -2.32 -7.46
N LYS A 99 11.89 -2.78 -8.10
CA LYS A 99 11.93 -3.64 -9.30
C LYS A 99 12.04 -2.86 -10.60
N HIS A 100 11.40 -1.68 -10.68
CA HIS A 100 11.29 -0.87 -11.90
C HIS A 100 11.74 0.58 -11.64
N PRO A 101 12.98 0.80 -11.16
CA PRO A 101 13.45 2.14 -10.73
C PRO A 101 13.40 3.18 -11.86
N HIS A 102 13.49 2.76 -13.11
CA HIS A 102 13.42 3.64 -14.30
C HIS A 102 12.04 4.29 -14.50
N LEU A 103 10.98 3.78 -13.86
CA LEU A 103 9.63 4.35 -13.91
C LEU A 103 9.37 5.37 -12.79
N VAL A 104 10.30 5.53 -11.84
CA VAL A 104 10.07 6.28 -10.60
C VAL A 104 11.11 7.38 -10.44
N ARG A 105 10.65 8.62 -10.22
CA ARG A 105 11.51 9.78 -9.96
C ARG A 105 11.40 10.31 -8.52
N GLY A 106 10.43 9.83 -7.74
CA GLY A 106 10.22 10.18 -6.34
C GLY A 106 9.10 9.38 -5.71
N ILE A 107 9.05 9.35 -4.38
CA ILE A 107 8.03 8.56 -3.66
C ILE A 107 7.51 9.35 -2.45
N VAL A 108 6.19 9.36 -2.26
CA VAL A 108 5.52 9.78 -1.02
C VAL A 108 4.83 8.57 -0.40
N LEU A 109 5.12 8.27 0.86
CA LEU A 109 4.54 7.16 1.61
C LEU A 109 3.81 7.66 2.85
N THR A 110 2.63 7.11 3.13
CA THR A 110 1.89 7.38 4.35
C THR A 110 1.22 6.13 4.91
N GLY A 111 1.36 5.90 6.22
CA GLY A 111 0.74 4.78 6.91
C GLY A 111 1.11 3.39 6.37
N VAL A 112 2.33 3.18 5.87
CA VAL A 112 2.74 1.93 5.21
C VAL A 112 3.38 0.97 6.21
N PRO A 113 2.81 -0.22 6.47
CA PRO A 113 3.41 -1.20 7.38
C PRO A 113 4.55 -1.97 6.68
N LEU A 114 5.73 -1.35 6.59
CA LEU A 114 6.93 -1.86 5.92
C LEU A 114 7.78 -2.75 6.81
N LEU A 115 7.85 -2.43 8.10
CA LEU A 115 8.63 -3.16 9.09
C LEU A 115 7.76 -3.66 10.23
N ARG A 116 8.09 -4.85 10.71
CA ARG A 116 7.51 -5.38 11.93
C ARG A 116 8.56 -5.30 13.04
N LEU A 117 8.45 -4.26 13.90
CA LEU A 117 9.37 -4.06 15.03
C LEU A 117 9.10 -5.00 16.20
N ARG A 118 7.87 -5.48 16.32
CA ARG A 118 7.46 -6.40 17.38
C ARG A 118 7.06 -7.74 16.78
N PRO A 119 7.46 -8.88 17.40
CA PRO A 119 7.01 -10.18 16.92
C PRO A 119 5.48 -10.25 16.98
N ALA A 120 4.88 -10.93 16.02
CA ALA A 120 3.44 -11.19 16.06
C ALA A 120 3.07 -11.89 17.37
N PRO A 121 1.93 -11.54 18.02
CA PRO A 121 1.47 -12.24 19.20
C PRO A 121 1.42 -13.74 18.96
N LYS A 122 1.99 -14.52 19.89
CA LYS A 122 1.95 -15.98 19.77
C LYS A 122 0.50 -16.44 19.73
N PRO A 123 0.15 -17.37 18.83
CA PRO A 123 -1.20 -17.92 18.80
C PRO A 123 -1.55 -18.53 20.16
N SER A 124 -2.76 -18.26 20.67
CA SER A 124 -3.19 -18.80 21.94
C SER A 124 -3.16 -20.34 21.94
N PHE A 125 -3.00 -20.93 23.12
CA PHE A 125 -3.02 -22.40 23.27
C PHE A 125 -4.26 -23.02 22.62
N ALA A 126 -5.45 -22.47 22.90
CA ALA A 126 -6.71 -22.92 22.31
C ALA A 126 -6.71 -22.92 20.77
N TYR A 127 -6.14 -21.87 20.14
CA TYR A 127 -6.03 -21.83 18.68
C TYR A 127 -5.04 -22.89 18.16
N ARG A 128 -3.93 -23.08 18.85
CA ARG A 128 -2.93 -24.11 18.46
C ARG A 128 -3.53 -25.51 18.54
N THR A 129 -4.34 -25.79 19.59
CA THR A 129 -5.05 -27.06 19.75
C THR A 129 -6.06 -27.26 18.61
N VAL A 130 -6.92 -26.29 18.33
CA VAL A 130 -7.91 -26.39 17.25
C VAL A 130 -7.23 -26.57 15.90
N ARG A 131 -6.12 -25.88 15.63
CA ARG A 131 -5.33 -26.05 14.42
C ARG A 131 -4.69 -27.43 14.30
N ALA A 132 -4.21 -27.99 15.40
CA ALA A 132 -3.66 -29.35 15.44
C ALA A 132 -4.77 -30.40 15.18
N LEU A 133 -5.91 -30.26 15.83
CA LEU A 133 -7.06 -31.14 15.63
C LEU A 133 -7.61 -31.06 14.20
N ALA A 134 -7.63 -29.87 13.59
CA ALA A 134 -8.03 -29.71 12.19
C ALA A 134 -7.06 -30.41 11.22
N LYS A 135 -5.76 -30.45 11.52
CA LYS A 135 -4.78 -31.18 10.69
C LYS A 135 -5.00 -32.69 10.66
N VAL A 136 -5.54 -33.26 11.74
CA VAL A 136 -5.86 -34.69 11.85
C VAL A 136 -7.34 -35.00 11.57
N GLY A 137 -8.09 -34.02 11.04
CA GLY A 137 -9.49 -34.20 10.64
C GLY A 137 -10.52 -34.20 11.77
N LEU A 138 -10.11 -33.97 13.04
CA LEU A 138 -11.00 -33.96 14.20
C LEU A 138 -11.77 -32.65 14.37
N VAL A 139 -11.39 -31.61 13.65
CA VAL A 139 -12.10 -30.32 13.58
C VAL A 139 -12.33 -29.97 12.13
N SER A 140 -13.53 -29.56 11.77
CA SER A 140 -13.87 -29.19 10.40
C SER A 140 -13.11 -27.91 9.95
N LYS A 141 -12.83 -27.81 8.65
CA LYS A 141 -12.26 -26.59 8.05
C LYS A 141 -13.12 -25.35 8.36
N ALA A 142 -14.44 -25.50 8.37
CA ALA A 142 -15.37 -24.42 8.70
C ALA A 142 -15.20 -23.92 10.14
N ALA A 143 -15.03 -24.82 11.12
CA ALA A 143 -14.82 -24.43 12.52
C ALA A 143 -13.48 -23.72 12.72
N LEU A 144 -12.41 -24.18 12.03
CA LEU A 144 -11.12 -23.50 12.03
C LEU A 144 -11.24 -22.10 11.42
N GLU A 145 -11.95 -21.97 10.31
CA GLU A 145 -12.16 -20.68 9.64
C GLU A 145 -13.00 -19.73 10.50
N ALA A 146 -14.07 -20.21 11.13
CA ALA A 146 -14.84 -19.39 12.07
C ALA A 146 -13.99 -18.86 13.24
N GLN A 147 -13.00 -19.63 13.68
CA GLN A 147 -12.09 -19.18 14.74
C GLN A 147 -11.07 -18.16 14.23
N LYS A 148 -10.58 -18.29 13.00
CA LYS A 148 -9.75 -17.28 12.34
C LYS A 148 -10.53 -15.98 12.14
N GLN A 149 -11.79 -16.06 11.71
CA GLN A 149 -12.68 -14.91 11.55
C GLN A 149 -12.87 -14.13 12.86
N ARG A 150 -13.09 -14.82 13.97
CA ARG A 150 -13.26 -14.16 15.29
C ARG A 150 -12.02 -13.38 15.76
N ARG A 151 -10.82 -13.74 15.29
CA ARG A 151 -9.53 -13.18 15.73
C ARG A 151 -8.86 -12.30 14.69
N GLY A 152 -9.32 -12.35 13.45
CA GLY A 152 -8.80 -11.58 12.33
C GLY A 152 -9.04 -10.08 12.51
N SER A 153 -8.20 -9.28 11.84
CA SER A 153 -8.44 -7.84 11.68
C SER A 153 -9.78 -7.57 10.99
N ALA A 154 -10.23 -6.32 10.98
CA ALA A 154 -11.41 -5.90 10.23
C ALA A 154 -11.27 -6.30 8.75
N ASP A 155 -10.09 -6.02 8.16
CA ASP A 155 -9.79 -6.37 6.77
C ASP A 155 -9.87 -7.88 6.50
N TYR A 156 -9.32 -8.70 7.42
CA TYR A 156 -9.40 -10.16 7.28
C TYR A 156 -10.85 -10.66 7.35
N ARG A 157 -11.68 -10.04 8.19
CA ARG A 157 -13.10 -10.41 8.28
C ARG A 157 -13.91 -9.97 7.05
N ALA A 158 -13.59 -8.82 6.49
CA ALA A 158 -14.26 -8.29 5.30
C ALA A 158 -13.82 -9.01 4.01
N ALA A 159 -12.55 -9.42 3.92
CA ALA A 159 -12.04 -10.11 2.74
C ALA A 159 -12.59 -11.54 2.61
N SER A 160 -12.82 -11.99 1.38
CA SER A 160 -13.27 -13.35 1.05
C SER A 160 -12.51 -13.86 -0.18
N GLY A 161 -12.64 -15.15 -0.48
CA GLY A 161 -12.07 -15.75 -1.69
C GLY A 161 -10.59 -15.41 -1.88
N VAL A 162 -10.21 -15.10 -3.12
CA VAL A 162 -8.84 -14.76 -3.52
C VAL A 162 -8.31 -13.54 -2.78
N MET A 163 -9.15 -12.54 -2.49
CA MET A 163 -8.73 -11.33 -1.79
C MET A 163 -8.27 -11.61 -0.35
N ARG A 164 -8.87 -12.59 0.33
CA ARG A 164 -8.37 -13.01 1.65
C ARG A 164 -7.01 -13.69 1.56
N ASP A 165 -6.80 -14.52 0.56
CA ASP A 165 -5.51 -15.19 0.35
C ASP A 165 -4.42 -14.17 -0.01
N ILE A 166 -4.74 -13.15 -0.81
CA ILE A 166 -3.88 -12.00 -1.10
C ILE A 166 -3.53 -11.26 0.20
N LEU A 167 -4.52 -10.92 1.03
CA LEU A 167 -4.27 -10.22 2.31
C LEU A 167 -3.30 -11.00 3.19
N VAL A 168 -3.51 -12.32 3.34
CA VAL A 168 -2.64 -13.19 4.15
C VAL A 168 -1.21 -13.21 3.58
N LYS A 169 -1.06 -13.26 2.27
CA LYS A 169 0.25 -13.23 1.60
C LYS A 169 0.96 -11.89 1.83
N VAL A 170 0.28 -10.78 1.54
CA VAL A 170 0.84 -9.43 1.64
C VAL A 170 1.26 -9.05 3.06
N ILE A 171 0.48 -9.43 4.09
CA ILE A 171 0.87 -9.13 5.48
C ILE A 171 2.07 -9.95 5.96
N ALA A 172 2.46 -11.01 5.26
CA ALA A 172 3.63 -11.84 5.59
C ALA A 172 4.91 -11.38 4.90
N GLU A 173 4.83 -10.47 3.93
CA GLU A 173 5.98 -9.97 3.17
C GLU A 173 6.91 -9.08 4.01
N ASP A 174 8.19 -9.05 3.63
CA ASP A 174 9.24 -8.18 4.17
C ASP A 174 9.74 -7.24 3.05
N TYR A 175 10.06 -6.00 3.43
CA TYR A 175 10.46 -4.95 2.47
C TYR A 175 11.86 -4.39 2.75
N ARG A 176 12.63 -4.96 3.69
CA ARG A 176 13.95 -4.42 4.08
C ARG A 176 14.91 -4.31 2.92
N ASP A 177 14.98 -5.36 2.12
CA ASP A 177 15.90 -5.39 0.96
C ASP A 177 15.47 -4.37 -0.10
N ASP A 178 14.16 -4.23 -0.35
CA ASP A 178 13.64 -3.24 -1.30
C ASP A 178 13.94 -1.81 -0.83
N LEU A 179 13.70 -1.50 0.45
CA LEU A 179 13.94 -0.17 1.00
C LEU A 179 15.40 0.27 0.82
N ALA A 180 16.34 -0.64 0.97
CA ALA A 180 17.77 -0.37 0.80
C ALA A 180 18.18 -0.09 -0.66
N THR A 181 17.38 -0.50 -1.64
CA THR A 181 17.66 -0.28 -3.07
C THR A 181 17.08 1.01 -3.63
N ILE A 182 16.18 1.68 -2.89
CA ILE A 182 15.54 2.92 -3.35
C ILE A 182 16.56 4.07 -3.33
N THR A 183 16.79 4.67 -4.49
CA THR A 183 17.77 5.77 -4.67
C THR A 183 17.10 7.12 -4.94
N VAL A 184 15.83 7.14 -5.33
CA VAL A 184 15.08 8.39 -5.59
C VAL A 184 14.71 9.09 -4.27
N PRO A 185 14.42 10.40 -4.29
CA PRO A 185 13.93 11.11 -3.10
C PRO A 185 12.64 10.49 -2.55
N VAL A 186 12.58 10.31 -1.22
CA VAL A 186 11.41 9.73 -0.53
C VAL A 186 10.92 10.68 0.56
N ARG A 187 9.61 10.92 0.60
CA ARG A 187 8.89 11.59 1.68
C ARG A 187 8.03 10.58 2.42
N MET A 188 8.19 10.50 3.73
CA MET A 188 7.40 9.61 4.57
C MET A 188 6.62 10.45 5.58
N VAL A 189 5.28 10.47 5.47
CA VAL A 189 4.39 11.28 6.29
C VAL A 189 3.50 10.37 7.13
N TRP A 190 3.53 10.52 8.46
CA TRP A 190 2.87 9.57 9.34
C TRP A 190 2.03 10.24 10.41
N GLY A 191 0.84 9.70 10.68
CA GLY A 191 0.07 10.07 11.86
C GLY A 191 0.70 9.49 13.13
N GLU A 192 0.85 10.31 14.18
CA GLU A 192 1.40 9.84 15.47
C GLU A 192 0.53 8.77 16.14
N HIS A 193 -0.76 8.82 15.91
CA HIS A 193 -1.74 7.88 16.48
C HIS A 193 -2.10 6.74 15.53
N ASP A 194 -1.30 6.50 14.48
CA ASP A 194 -1.52 5.38 13.56
C ASP A 194 -1.27 4.04 14.29
N THR A 195 -2.35 3.30 14.53
CA THR A 195 -2.32 1.97 15.17
C THR A 195 -2.18 0.82 14.18
N ALA A 196 -2.46 1.05 12.89
CA ALA A 196 -2.35 0.03 11.84
C ALA A 196 -0.92 -0.07 11.28
N ALA A 197 -0.25 1.09 11.13
CA ALA A 197 1.15 1.20 10.76
C ALA A 197 1.84 2.17 11.74
N PRO A 198 2.28 1.71 12.92
CA PRO A 198 2.82 2.58 13.96
C PRO A 198 3.96 3.48 13.48
N ALA A 199 3.95 4.75 13.91
CA ALA A 199 4.91 5.76 13.46
C ALA A 199 6.37 5.41 13.78
N ASP A 200 6.63 4.68 14.88
CA ASP A 200 7.95 4.17 15.24
C ASP A 200 8.49 3.17 14.18
N ALA A 201 7.60 2.34 13.62
CA ALA A 201 7.96 1.44 12.53
C ALA A 201 8.20 2.19 11.21
N GLY A 202 7.41 3.24 10.92
CA GLY A 202 7.63 4.14 9.79
C GLY A 202 8.97 4.86 9.89
N LEU A 203 9.30 5.42 11.08
CA LEU A 203 10.58 6.06 11.35
C LEU A 203 11.76 5.07 11.25
N ALA A 204 11.58 3.82 11.67
CA ALA A 204 12.61 2.80 11.52
C ALA A 204 12.81 2.42 10.04
N ALA A 205 11.73 2.35 9.25
CA ALA A 205 11.80 2.10 7.81
C ALA A 205 12.51 3.24 7.06
N SER A 206 12.25 4.51 7.44
CA SER A 206 12.91 5.65 6.80
C SER A 206 14.43 5.61 6.92
N LYS A 207 14.96 5.03 7.99
CA LYS A 207 16.42 4.88 8.19
C LYS A 207 17.08 3.86 7.26
N LEU A 208 16.29 3.01 6.60
CA LEU A 208 16.78 2.05 5.61
C LEU A 208 16.81 2.63 4.19
N ILE A 209 16.21 3.79 3.98
CA ILE A 209 16.19 4.48 2.69
C ILE A 209 17.14 5.69 2.77
N PRO A 210 18.25 5.72 2.03
CA PRO A 210 19.25 6.78 2.16
C PRO A 210 18.71 8.19 1.93
N SER A 211 17.75 8.36 1.04
CA SER A 211 17.15 9.64 0.62
C SER A 211 15.87 10.02 1.37
N ALA A 212 15.44 9.23 2.38
CA ALA A 212 14.15 9.44 3.02
C ALA A 212 14.17 10.64 3.99
N LYS A 213 13.12 11.47 3.90
CA LYS A 213 12.75 12.46 4.92
C LYS A 213 11.46 11.98 5.60
N PHE A 214 11.43 11.97 6.92
CA PHE A 214 10.30 11.52 7.73
C PHE A 214 9.66 12.70 8.46
N ARG A 215 8.33 12.80 8.34
CA ARG A 215 7.50 13.80 9.02
C ARG A 215 6.40 13.11 9.82
N SER A 216 6.30 13.40 11.10
CA SER A 216 5.20 12.99 11.97
C SER A 216 4.14 14.08 12.03
N VAL A 217 2.86 13.69 12.01
CA VAL A 217 1.72 14.60 12.09
C VAL A 217 1.01 14.36 13.43
N PRO A 218 1.05 15.33 14.35
CA PRO A 218 0.42 15.21 15.65
C PRO A 218 -1.09 14.91 15.54
N SER A 219 -1.59 14.09 16.46
CA SER A 219 -3.02 13.74 16.58
C SER A 219 -3.65 13.04 15.35
N ALA A 220 -2.92 12.83 14.28
CA ALA A 220 -3.40 12.12 13.09
C ALA A 220 -3.32 10.59 13.27
N GLY A 221 -4.31 9.88 12.71
CA GLY A 221 -4.37 8.42 12.68
C GLY A 221 -3.88 7.82 11.37
N HIS A 222 -4.47 6.66 11.00
CA HIS A 222 -4.07 5.90 9.81
C HIS A 222 -4.68 6.45 8.51
N LEU A 223 -5.90 6.99 8.58
CA LEU A 223 -6.64 7.39 7.39
C LEU A 223 -6.11 8.70 6.81
N LEU A 224 -6.15 8.79 5.47
CA LEU A 224 -5.72 9.96 4.71
C LEU A 224 -6.79 11.07 4.79
N GLU A 225 -6.90 11.70 5.96
CA GLU A 225 -7.90 12.73 6.26
C GLU A 225 -7.32 13.86 7.13
N GLY A 226 -8.01 14.98 7.21
CA GLY A 226 -7.64 16.13 8.05
C GLY A 226 -6.17 16.55 7.85
N ASP A 227 -5.45 16.75 8.95
CA ASP A 227 -4.07 17.23 8.96
C ASP A 227 -3.09 16.28 8.26
N LEU A 228 -3.33 14.95 8.32
CA LEU A 228 -2.50 13.98 7.61
C LEU A 228 -2.61 14.19 6.09
N ARG A 229 -3.82 14.35 5.57
CA ARG A 229 -4.05 14.62 4.16
C ARG A 229 -3.37 15.91 3.71
N THR A 230 -3.50 16.97 4.49
CA THR A 230 -2.85 18.25 4.23
C THR A 230 -1.32 18.10 4.19
N ALA A 231 -0.74 17.45 5.20
CA ALA A 231 0.71 17.23 5.26
C ALA A 231 1.22 16.35 4.11
N VAL A 232 0.47 15.32 3.70
CA VAL A 232 0.82 14.49 2.55
C VAL A 232 0.81 15.30 1.26
N ARG A 233 -0.18 16.18 1.06
CA ARG A 233 -0.22 17.08 -0.10
C ARG A 233 0.95 18.06 -0.11
N GLU A 234 1.28 18.68 1.03
CA GLU A 234 2.43 19.59 1.16
C GLU A 234 3.73 18.90 0.77
N GLU A 235 3.99 17.69 1.29
CA GLU A 235 5.20 16.94 0.98
C GLU A 235 5.23 16.43 -0.47
N LEU A 236 4.06 16.14 -1.06
CA LEU A 236 3.95 15.80 -2.49
C LEU A 236 4.34 16.98 -3.37
N LEU A 237 3.80 18.18 -3.09
CA LEU A 237 4.13 19.39 -3.85
C LEU A 237 5.62 19.76 -3.71
N ALA A 238 6.16 19.71 -2.49
CA ALA A 238 7.58 19.95 -2.25
C ALA A 238 8.48 18.93 -2.96
N LEU A 239 8.04 17.66 -3.06
CA LEU A 239 8.79 16.65 -3.80
C LEU A 239 8.74 16.89 -5.33
N ILE A 240 7.59 17.32 -5.86
CA ILE A 240 7.47 17.69 -7.29
C ILE A 240 8.47 18.83 -7.60
N GLU A 241 8.49 19.89 -6.81
CA GLU A 241 9.43 20.99 -6.97
C GLU A 241 10.91 20.53 -6.91
N GLU A 242 11.24 19.61 -5.96
CA GLU A 242 12.60 19.10 -5.79
C GLU A 242 13.09 18.27 -6.99
N VAL A 243 12.21 17.49 -7.63
CA VAL A 243 12.59 16.62 -8.75
C VAL A 243 12.46 17.27 -10.12
N ASP A 244 11.81 18.43 -10.20
CA ASP A 244 11.68 19.24 -11.42
C ASP A 244 12.77 20.34 -11.52
N ALA A 245 13.53 20.58 -10.42
CA ALA A 245 14.65 21.54 -10.34
C ALA A 245 15.93 20.98 -10.95
#